data_a68adfed2469bdac29e8f915e163898b
#
_entry.id   a68adfed2469bdac29e8f915e163898b
#
_cell.length_a   1.000
_cell.length_b   1.000
_cell.length_c   1.000
_cell.angle_alpha   90.00
_cell.angle_beta   90.00
_cell.angle_gamma   90.00
#
_symmetry.space_group_name_H-M   'P 1'
#
loop_
_entity.id
_entity.type
_entity.pdbx_description
1 polymer ?
#
loop_
_entity_poly.entity_id
_entity_poly.type
_entity_poly.pdbx_seq_one_letter_code
_entity_poly.pdbx_strand_id
1 'polypeptide(L)'
;FAALANALAMLAIAGGIAYEALGRWQSPSPVKGGAAALIALAGLAVNLVILRRLTPHSHDLNTRAAMLHVIGDALGSAAALLAGIVIAATGWLRMDAIASLVICLLIAVSALRITREGVHALMEGVPRGVSVDAVGLEMARVDGVVSVHDLHVWTLSGSRAALSAHVVVSNLREWDRTLRALQQCLHEKFGIDHVTLQPESDARPLVRH
;
A
#
# COMPACT_ATOMS: atom_id res chain seq x y z
N PHE A 1 1.09 -2.00 -12.77
CA PHE A 1 0.16 -1.38 -13.71
C PHE A 1 -1.29 -1.78 -13.45
N ALA A 2 -1.62 -3.08 -13.31
CA ALA A 2 -3.00 -3.54 -13.10
C ALA A 2 -3.67 -2.91 -11.86
N ALA A 3 -2.97 -2.84 -10.73
CA ALA A 3 -3.47 -2.22 -9.50
C ALA A 3 -3.75 -0.73 -9.69
N LEU A 4 -2.89 -0.01 -10.43
CA LEU A 4 -3.08 1.41 -10.73
C LEU A 4 -4.29 1.63 -11.63
N ALA A 5 -4.43 0.83 -12.70
CA ALA A 5 -5.59 0.90 -13.59
C ALA A 5 -6.90 0.62 -12.84
N ASN A 6 -6.91 -0.39 -11.95
CA ASN A 6 -8.05 -0.69 -11.09
C ASN A 6 -8.38 0.46 -10.13
N ALA A 7 -7.39 1.06 -9.49
CA ALA A 7 -7.60 2.18 -8.59
C ALA A 7 -8.16 3.42 -9.32
N LEU A 8 -7.68 3.71 -10.53
CA LEU A 8 -8.21 4.79 -11.37
C LEU A 8 -9.66 4.51 -11.79
N ALA A 9 -9.99 3.27 -12.16
CA ALA A 9 -11.36 2.87 -12.47
C ALA A 9 -12.29 3.04 -11.24
N MET A 10 -11.82 2.65 -10.04
CA MET A 10 -12.57 2.86 -8.79
C MET A 10 -12.82 4.35 -8.52
N LEU A 11 -11.84 5.23 -8.76
CA LEU A 11 -12.02 6.67 -8.63
C LEU A 11 -13.03 7.23 -9.61
N ALA A 12 -13.02 6.77 -10.87
CA ALA A 12 -13.99 7.17 -11.87
C ALA A 12 -15.42 6.74 -11.48
N ILE A 13 -15.60 5.50 -11.02
CA ILE A 13 -16.88 4.99 -10.54
C ILE A 13 -17.36 5.78 -9.31
N ALA A 14 -16.49 5.99 -8.32
CA ALA A 14 -16.83 6.78 -7.14
C ALA A 14 -17.24 8.21 -7.52
N GLY A 15 -16.56 8.85 -8.47
CA GLY A 15 -16.94 10.15 -9.01
C GLY A 15 -18.32 10.17 -9.64
N GLY A 16 -18.65 9.14 -10.45
CA GLY A 16 -19.99 8.97 -11.05
C GLY A 16 -21.08 8.83 -9.99
N ILE A 17 -20.86 7.96 -8.99
CA ILE A 17 -21.82 7.76 -7.89
C ILE A 17 -21.97 9.06 -7.07
N ALA A 18 -20.89 9.78 -6.81
CA ALA A 18 -20.96 11.06 -6.09
C ALA A 18 -21.76 12.10 -6.86
N TYR A 19 -21.56 12.19 -8.18
CA TYR A 19 -22.33 13.07 -9.04
C TYR A 19 -23.84 12.75 -8.98
N GLU A 20 -24.22 11.49 -9.10
CA GLU A 20 -25.62 11.07 -8.97
C GLU A 20 -26.18 11.33 -7.57
N ALA A 21 -25.39 11.10 -6.51
CA ALA A 21 -25.80 11.35 -5.13
C ALA A 21 -26.10 12.83 -4.91
N LEU A 22 -25.31 13.75 -5.48
CA LEU A 22 -25.59 15.18 -5.44
C LEU A 22 -26.90 15.54 -6.17
N GLY A 23 -27.20 14.90 -7.30
CA GLY A 23 -28.46 15.04 -7.99
C GLY A 23 -29.65 14.56 -7.12
N ARG A 24 -29.53 13.41 -6.47
CA ARG A 24 -30.53 12.86 -5.55
C ARG A 24 -30.72 13.69 -4.27
N TRP A 25 -29.71 14.43 -3.85
CA TRP A 25 -29.83 15.40 -2.77
C TRP A 25 -30.84 16.53 -3.12
N GLN A 26 -30.77 17.03 -4.35
CA GLN A 26 -31.63 18.09 -4.83
C GLN A 26 -33.03 17.56 -5.19
N SER A 27 -33.10 16.41 -5.84
CA SER A 27 -34.35 15.76 -6.30
C SER A 27 -34.36 14.30 -5.81
N PRO A 28 -34.81 14.05 -4.56
CA PRO A 28 -34.81 12.71 -3.99
C PRO A 28 -35.66 11.73 -4.78
N SER A 29 -35.08 10.62 -5.20
CA SER A 29 -35.80 9.53 -5.86
C SER A 29 -36.43 8.60 -4.82
N PRO A 30 -37.59 7.97 -5.12
CA PRO A 30 -38.23 7.03 -4.20
C PRO A 30 -37.35 5.78 -4.03
N VAL A 31 -36.89 5.53 -2.81
CA VAL A 31 -36.10 4.37 -2.42
C VAL A 31 -36.92 3.49 -1.49
N LYS A 32 -36.94 2.17 -1.78
CA LYS A 32 -37.51 1.17 -0.87
C LYS A 32 -36.57 0.89 0.29
N GLY A 33 -36.59 1.73 1.33
CA GLY A 33 -35.66 1.71 2.45
C GLY A 33 -35.52 0.32 3.11
N GLY A 34 -36.64 -0.40 3.31
CA GLY A 34 -36.61 -1.73 3.89
C GLY A 34 -35.88 -2.76 3.03
N ALA A 35 -36.06 -2.74 1.71
CA ALA A 35 -35.35 -3.64 0.80
C ALA A 35 -33.85 -3.29 0.76
N ALA A 36 -33.49 -2.00 0.72
CA ALA A 36 -32.13 -1.54 0.78
C ALA A 36 -31.44 -1.97 2.09
N ALA A 37 -32.11 -1.84 3.23
CA ALA A 37 -31.61 -2.28 4.53
C ALA A 37 -31.35 -3.79 4.57
N LEU A 38 -32.24 -4.62 4.02
CA LEU A 38 -32.06 -6.08 3.98
C LEU A 38 -30.84 -6.48 3.14
N ILE A 39 -30.64 -5.88 1.98
CA ILE A 39 -29.49 -6.13 1.12
C ILE A 39 -28.18 -5.70 1.82
N ALA A 40 -28.19 -4.52 2.43
CA ALA A 40 -27.04 -4.00 3.16
C ALA A 40 -26.70 -4.86 4.40
N LEU A 41 -27.71 -5.38 5.10
CA LEU A 41 -27.53 -6.32 6.22
C LEU A 41 -26.87 -7.61 5.77
N ALA A 42 -27.31 -8.17 4.63
CA ALA A 42 -26.69 -9.36 4.06
C ALA A 42 -25.22 -9.10 3.68
N GLY A 43 -24.92 -7.97 3.03
CA GLY A 43 -23.54 -7.57 2.71
C GLY A 43 -22.68 -7.39 3.95
N LEU A 44 -23.20 -6.73 4.98
CA LEU A 44 -22.51 -6.56 6.27
C LEU A 44 -22.22 -7.92 6.94
N ALA A 45 -23.19 -8.84 6.93
CA ALA A 45 -23.01 -10.17 7.51
C ALA A 45 -21.88 -10.95 6.79
N VAL A 46 -21.85 -10.92 5.46
CA VAL A 46 -20.78 -11.54 4.67
C VAL A 46 -19.42 -10.92 5.02
N ASN A 47 -19.31 -9.60 5.07
CA ASN A 47 -18.06 -8.91 5.41
C ASN A 47 -17.58 -9.26 6.82
N LEU A 48 -18.48 -9.35 7.80
CA LEU A 48 -18.14 -9.76 9.17
C LEU A 48 -17.67 -11.21 9.25
N VAL A 49 -18.26 -12.12 8.46
CA VAL A 49 -17.79 -13.52 8.37
C VAL A 49 -16.38 -13.58 7.78
N ILE A 50 -16.12 -12.83 6.69
CA ILE A 50 -14.79 -12.77 6.07
C ILE A 50 -13.78 -12.19 7.08
N LEU A 51 -14.12 -11.11 7.77
CA LEU A 51 -13.25 -10.49 8.77
C LEU A 51 -12.89 -11.46 9.90
N ARG A 52 -13.86 -12.21 10.41
CA ARG A 52 -13.62 -13.27 11.40
C ARG A 52 -12.66 -14.36 10.90
N ARG A 53 -12.73 -14.72 9.62
CA ARG A 53 -11.86 -15.71 9.02
C ARG A 53 -10.43 -15.22 8.81
N LEU A 54 -10.25 -13.91 8.53
CA LEU A 54 -8.94 -13.30 8.34
C LEU A 54 -8.20 -13.00 9.64
N THR A 55 -8.92 -12.71 10.73
CA THR A 55 -8.35 -12.31 12.03
C THR A 55 -7.28 -13.27 12.58
N PRO A 56 -7.43 -14.61 12.55
CA PRO A 56 -6.42 -15.54 13.05
C PRO A 56 -5.08 -15.49 12.28
N HIS A 57 -5.08 -14.97 11.06
CA HIS A 57 -3.94 -14.92 10.15
C HIS A 57 -3.36 -13.50 9.98
N SER A 58 -3.70 -12.59 10.91
CA SER A 58 -3.35 -11.16 10.83
C SER A 58 -1.85 -10.84 10.95
N HIS A 59 -1.00 -11.83 11.18
CA HIS A 59 0.45 -11.67 11.23
C HIS A 59 1.09 -11.48 9.84
N ASP A 60 0.42 -11.93 8.77
CA ASP A 60 0.88 -11.74 7.40
C ASP A 60 0.44 -10.38 6.83
N LEU A 61 1.38 -9.65 6.20
CA LEU A 61 1.14 -8.33 5.61
C LEU A 61 0.04 -8.35 4.54
N ASN A 62 -0.04 -9.43 3.75
CA ASN A 62 -1.06 -9.59 2.73
C ASN A 62 -2.46 -9.75 3.35
N THR A 63 -2.55 -10.54 4.41
CA THR A 63 -3.80 -10.72 5.17
C THR A 63 -4.24 -9.43 5.84
N ARG A 64 -3.28 -8.64 6.36
CA ARG A 64 -3.57 -7.33 6.95
C ARG A 64 -4.11 -6.33 5.93
N ALA A 65 -3.57 -6.32 4.70
CA ALA A 65 -4.08 -5.49 3.62
C ALA A 65 -5.50 -5.89 3.21
N ALA A 66 -5.77 -7.21 3.07
CA ALA A 66 -7.11 -7.74 2.81
C ALA A 66 -8.10 -7.39 3.94
N MET A 67 -7.68 -7.48 5.20
CA MET A 67 -8.50 -7.08 6.35
C MET A 67 -8.93 -5.62 6.30
N LEU A 68 -8.01 -4.71 5.98
CA LEU A 68 -8.33 -3.28 5.85
C LEU A 68 -9.34 -3.01 4.74
N HIS A 69 -9.27 -3.75 3.63
CA HIS A 69 -10.25 -3.66 2.55
C HIS A 69 -11.64 -4.12 3.01
N VAL A 70 -11.72 -5.31 3.64
CA VAL A 70 -12.98 -5.85 4.16
C VAL A 70 -13.60 -4.97 5.25
N ILE A 71 -12.79 -4.29 6.08
CA ILE A 71 -13.28 -3.30 7.04
C ILE A 71 -13.92 -2.11 6.31
N GLY A 72 -13.31 -1.62 5.22
CA GLY A 72 -13.89 -0.57 4.39
C GLY A 72 -15.26 -0.97 3.82
N ASP A 73 -15.37 -2.20 3.30
CA ASP A 73 -16.62 -2.74 2.76
C ASP A 73 -17.69 -2.94 3.85
N ALA A 74 -17.28 -3.37 5.05
CA ALA A 74 -18.17 -3.48 6.20
C ALA A 74 -18.71 -2.10 6.65
N LEU A 75 -17.85 -1.07 6.67
CA LEU A 75 -18.27 0.30 6.97
C LEU A 75 -19.24 0.86 5.92
N GLY A 76 -19.00 0.60 4.63
CA GLY A 76 -19.90 0.94 3.54
C GLY A 76 -21.27 0.25 3.69
N SER A 77 -21.26 -1.05 3.98
CA SER A 77 -22.49 -1.83 4.22
C SER A 77 -23.24 -1.34 5.47
N ALA A 78 -22.54 -0.96 6.53
CA ALA A 78 -23.16 -0.39 7.73
C ALA A 78 -23.79 0.97 7.44
N ALA A 79 -23.14 1.84 6.67
CA ALA A 79 -23.69 3.13 6.26
C ALA A 79 -24.97 2.95 5.41
N ALA A 80 -24.97 2.01 4.45
CA ALA A 80 -26.14 1.69 3.64
C ALA A 80 -27.28 1.10 4.47
N LEU A 81 -26.98 0.23 5.44
CA LEU A 81 -27.97 -0.34 6.36
C LEU A 81 -28.63 0.75 7.20
N LEU A 82 -27.84 1.65 7.79
CA LEU A 82 -28.35 2.77 8.58
C LEU A 82 -29.25 3.68 7.72
N ALA A 83 -28.82 3.99 6.50
CA ALA A 83 -29.61 4.79 5.57
C ALA A 83 -30.94 4.11 5.25
N GLY A 84 -30.93 2.80 4.93
CA GLY A 84 -32.14 2.04 4.65
C GLY A 84 -33.12 2.00 5.82
N ILE A 85 -32.62 1.83 7.06
CA ILE A 85 -33.45 1.87 8.28
C ILE A 85 -34.07 3.27 8.46
N VAL A 86 -33.27 4.34 8.35
CA VAL A 86 -33.77 5.73 8.49
C VAL A 86 -34.82 6.04 7.46
N ILE A 87 -34.60 5.67 6.19
CA ILE A 87 -35.58 5.88 5.12
C ILE A 87 -36.86 5.09 5.41
N ALA A 88 -36.79 3.85 5.84
CA ALA A 88 -37.93 3.02 6.16
C ALA A 88 -38.75 3.57 7.34
N ALA A 89 -38.08 4.12 8.36
CA ALA A 89 -38.70 4.62 9.57
C ALA A 89 -39.25 6.04 9.44
N THR A 90 -38.55 6.92 8.69
CA THR A 90 -38.86 8.36 8.64
C THR A 90 -39.34 8.87 7.29
N GLY A 91 -39.16 8.09 6.21
CA GLY A 91 -39.38 8.55 4.84
C GLY A 91 -38.36 9.58 4.34
N TRP A 92 -37.27 9.85 5.09
CA TRP A 92 -36.29 10.87 4.73
C TRP A 92 -35.33 10.37 3.63
N LEU A 93 -35.76 10.52 2.38
CA LEU A 93 -35.09 10.00 1.19
C LEU A 93 -33.67 10.57 0.97
N ARG A 94 -33.38 11.78 1.49
CA ARG A 94 -32.02 12.37 1.37
C ARG A 94 -30.93 11.57 2.08
N MET A 95 -31.31 10.68 2.99
CA MET A 95 -30.38 9.81 3.68
C MET A 95 -29.63 8.86 2.72
N ASP A 96 -30.26 8.46 1.60
CA ASP A 96 -29.62 7.70 0.53
C ASP A 96 -28.45 8.46 -0.09
N ALA A 97 -28.63 9.75 -0.38
CA ALA A 97 -27.58 10.59 -0.94
C ALA A 97 -26.40 10.75 0.06
N ILE A 98 -26.68 10.91 1.36
CA ILE A 98 -25.65 10.99 2.42
C ILE A 98 -24.85 9.69 2.47
N ALA A 99 -25.53 8.55 2.54
CA ALA A 99 -24.86 7.24 2.59
C ALA A 99 -24.00 7.00 1.34
N SER A 100 -24.53 7.33 0.16
CA SER A 100 -23.80 7.25 -1.11
C SER A 100 -22.52 8.10 -1.09
N LEU A 101 -22.57 9.33 -0.59
CA LEU A 101 -21.41 10.21 -0.48
C LEU A 101 -20.38 9.66 0.53
N VAL A 102 -20.83 9.10 1.66
CA VAL A 102 -19.93 8.46 2.63
C VAL A 102 -19.23 7.25 1.99
N ILE A 103 -19.97 6.41 1.28
CA ILE A 103 -19.39 5.26 0.57
C ILE A 103 -18.39 5.72 -0.50
N CYS A 104 -18.73 6.75 -1.28
CA CYS A 104 -17.82 7.34 -2.27
C CYS A 104 -16.53 7.84 -1.62
N LEU A 105 -16.61 8.50 -0.46
CA LEU A 105 -15.45 8.97 0.26
C LEU A 105 -14.55 7.80 0.71
N LEU A 106 -15.14 6.73 1.24
CA LEU A 106 -14.38 5.53 1.64
C LEU A 106 -13.68 4.88 0.45
N ILE A 107 -14.37 4.75 -0.68
CA ILE A 107 -13.81 4.21 -1.93
C ILE A 107 -12.68 5.13 -2.43
N ALA A 108 -12.90 6.44 -2.46
CA ALA A 108 -11.91 7.40 -2.92
C ALA A 108 -10.64 7.38 -2.08
N VAL A 109 -10.76 7.34 -0.74
CA VAL A 109 -9.60 7.24 0.17
C VAL A 109 -8.82 5.95 -0.09
N SER A 110 -9.52 4.82 -0.25
CA SER A 110 -8.87 3.53 -0.54
C SER A 110 -8.19 3.53 -1.90
N ALA A 111 -8.85 4.04 -2.93
CA ALA A 111 -8.31 4.12 -4.28
C ALA A 111 -7.10 5.06 -4.37
N LEU A 112 -7.15 6.22 -3.72
CA LEU A 112 -6.02 7.17 -3.65
C LEU A 112 -4.81 6.54 -2.95
N ARG A 113 -5.03 5.74 -1.89
CA ARG A 113 -3.95 5.01 -1.23
C ARG A 113 -3.28 4.01 -2.18
N ILE A 114 -4.07 3.19 -2.88
CA ILE A 114 -3.56 2.22 -3.85
C ILE A 114 -2.85 2.92 -5.00
N THR A 115 -3.40 4.04 -5.51
CA THR A 115 -2.77 4.86 -6.55
C THR A 115 -1.40 5.36 -6.09
N ARG A 116 -1.31 5.92 -4.88
CA ARG A 116 -0.06 6.43 -4.33
C ARG A 116 0.99 5.32 -4.14
N GLU A 117 0.58 4.16 -3.68
CA GLU A 117 1.46 3.00 -3.53
C GLU A 117 1.91 2.46 -4.89
N GLY A 118 1.01 2.39 -5.86
CA GLY A 118 1.32 1.98 -7.22
C GLY A 118 2.28 2.92 -7.93
N VAL A 119 2.06 4.24 -7.82
CA VAL A 119 2.97 5.25 -8.37
C VAL A 119 4.34 5.17 -7.69
N HIS A 120 4.37 5.06 -6.34
CA HIS A 120 5.63 4.92 -5.61
C HIS A 120 6.45 3.70 -6.06
N ALA A 121 5.79 2.56 -6.26
CA ALA A 121 6.44 1.35 -6.76
C ALA A 121 6.92 1.49 -8.22
N LEU A 122 6.14 2.16 -9.09
CA LEU A 122 6.52 2.42 -10.49
C LEU A 122 7.68 3.42 -10.62
N MET A 123 7.81 4.32 -9.66
CA MET A 123 8.92 5.29 -9.58
C MET A 123 10.14 4.70 -8.86
N GLU A 124 10.17 3.39 -8.66
CA GLU A 124 11.27 2.70 -7.95
C GLU A 124 11.55 3.30 -6.56
N GLY A 125 10.49 3.67 -5.87
CA GLY A 125 10.59 4.32 -4.56
C GLY A 125 11.20 3.40 -3.50
N VAL A 126 11.92 4.00 -2.55
CA VAL A 126 12.52 3.30 -1.41
C VAL A 126 11.43 2.61 -0.58
N PRO A 127 11.61 1.33 -0.20
CA PRO A 127 10.62 0.63 0.63
C PRO A 127 10.33 1.37 1.93
N ARG A 128 9.05 1.34 2.36
CA ARG A 128 8.66 1.98 3.62
C ARG A 128 9.41 1.36 4.80
N GLY A 129 10.00 2.20 5.63
CA GLY A 129 10.75 1.77 6.82
C GLY A 129 12.22 1.48 6.58
N VAL A 130 12.71 1.58 5.34
CA VAL A 130 14.14 1.50 5.02
C VAL A 130 14.71 2.90 4.90
N SER A 131 15.76 3.21 5.68
CA SER A 131 16.54 4.43 5.54
C SER A 131 17.79 4.13 4.74
N VAL A 132 17.95 4.79 3.59
CA VAL A 132 19.14 4.63 2.72
C VAL A 132 20.42 5.01 3.46
N ASP A 133 20.36 6.08 4.27
CA ASP A 133 21.51 6.50 5.08
C ASP A 133 21.92 5.43 6.11
N ALA A 134 20.91 4.84 6.78
CA ALA A 134 21.19 3.76 7.76
C ALA A 134 21.78 2.53 7.08
N VAL A 135 21.31 2.16 5.89
CA VAL A 135 21.88 1.07 5.09
C VAL A 135 23.32 1.37 4.74
N GLY A 136 23.62 2.57 4.22
CA GLY A 136 24.98 2.97 3.85
C GLY A 136 25.94 2.97 5.05
N LEU A 137 25.48 3.45 6.21
CA LEU A 137 26.27 3.45 7.45
C LEU A 137 26.59 2.02 7.92
N GLU A 138 25.64 1.10 7.86
CA GLU A 138 25.88 -0.28 8.26
C GLU A 138 26.77 -1.03 7.25
N MET A 139 26.64 -0.76 5.96
CA MET A 139 27.55 -1.29 4.94
C MET A 139 29.00 -0.80 5.16
N ALA A 140 29.17 0.48 5.49
CA ALA A 140 30.50 1.07 5.74
C ALA A 140 31.18 0.53 7.01
N ARG A 141 30.44 -0.12 7.92
CA ARG A 141 30.98 -0.77 9.12
C ARG A 141 31.50 -2.19 8.88
N VAL A 142 31.23 -2.74 7.71
CA VAL A 142 31.69 -4.10 7.37
C VAL A 142 33.22 -4.08 7.16
N ASP A 143 33.89 -5.07 7.74
CA ASP A 143 35.34 -5.20 7.66
C ASP A 143 35.84 -5.30 6.21
N GLY A 144 36.83 -4.50 5.85
CA GLY A 144 37.36 -4.40 4.49
C GLY A 144 36.71 -3.33 3.61
N VAL A 145 35.58 -2.71 4.05
CA VAL A 145 34.94 -1.59 3.36
C VAL A 145 35.58 -0.28 3.78
N VAL A 146 35.99 0.54 2.81
CA VAL A 146 36.53 1.90 3.01
C VAL A 146 35.43 2.95 2.90
N SER A 147 34.59 2.84 1.87
CA SER A 147 33.45 3.71 1.66
C SER A 147 32.38 3.07 0.78
N VAL A 148 31.17 3.60 0.86
CA VAL A 148 30.02 3.21 0.00
C VAL A 148 29.50 4.46 -0.67
N HIS A 149 29.26 4.40 -1.97
CA HIS A 149 28.66 5.49 -2.73
C HIS A 149 27.74 4.94 -3.83
N ASP A 150 26.99 5.82 -4.50
CA ASP A 150 25.96 5.46 -5.48
C ASP A 150 25.01 4.37 -4.96
N LEU A 151 24.61 4.53 -3.68
CA LEU A 151 23.72 3.61 -3.01
C LEU A 151 22.27 3.90 -3.41
N HIS A 152 21.67 2.96 -4.11
CA HIS A 152 20.27 2.98 -4.49
C HIS A 152 19.54 1.81 -3.84
N VAL A 153 18.35 2.09 -3.31
CA VAL A 153 17.46 1.07 -2.73
C VAL A 153 16.07 1.29 -3.29
N TRP A 154 15.45 0.26 -3.85
CA TRP A 154 14.11 0.37 -4.44
C TRP A 154 13.26 -0.86 -4.18
N THR A 155 11.94 -0.72 -4.38
CA THR A 155 10.97 -1.79 -4.27
C THR A 155 10.85 -2.57 -5.56
N LEU A 156 11.08 -3.88 -5.54
CA LEU A 156 10.90 -4.78 -6.70
C LEU A 156 9.45 -5.22 -6.84
N SER A 157 8.92 -5.89 -5.82
CA SER A 157 7.53 -6.36 -5.80
C SER A 157 7.09 -6.69 -4.38
N GLY A 158 5.90 -6.24 -3.98
CA GLY A 158 5.38 -6.45 -2.64
C GLY A 158 6.29 -5.85 -1.55
N SER A 159 6.85 -6.68 -0.69
CA SER A 159 7.76 -6.26 0.38
C SER A 159 9.25 -6.46 0.05
N ARG A 160 9.57 -6.95 -1.16
CA ARG A 160 10.96 -7.23 -1.53
C ARG A 160 11.66 -5.96 -2.01
N ALA A 161 12.81 -5.68 -1.41
CA ALA A 161 13.71 -4.60 -1.79
C ALA A 161 14.87 -5.12 -2.64
N ALA A 162 15.36 -4.27 -3.54
CA ALA A 162 16.65 -4.44 -4.20
C ALA A 162 17.57 -3.28 -3.84
N LEU A 163 18.86 -3.54 -3.94
CA LEU A 163 19.90 -2.57 -3.66
C LEU A 163 21.02 -2.67 -4.71
N SER A 164 21.50 -1.51 -5.15
CA SER A 164 22.76 -1.41 -5.86
C SER A 164 23.64 -0.38 -5.18
N ALA A 165 24.96 -0.65 -5.14
CA ALA A 165 25.93 0.28 -4.61
C ALA A 165 27.34 0.02 -5.17
N HIS A 166 28.16 1.06 -5.15
CA HIS A 166 29.60 0.99 -5.34
C HIS A 166 30.26 0.91 -3.97
N VAL A 167 31.16 -0.06 -3.80
CA VAL A 167 31.84 -0.34 -2.54
C VAL A 167 33.33 -0.23 -2.74
N VAL A 168 33.94 0.79 -2.19
CA VAL A 168 35.39 0.93 -2.16
C VAL A 168 35.94 0.00 -1.09
N VAL A 169 36.85 -0.89 -1.47
CA VAL A 169 37.45 -1.87 -0.56
C VAL A 169 38.96 -1.69 -0.44
N SER A 170 39.49 -1.99 0.72
CA SER A 170 40.93 -1.91 1.00
C SER A 170 41.74 -2.94 0.20
N ASN A 171 41.15 -4.10 -0.12
CA ASN A 171 41.79 -5.18 -0.84
C ASN A 171 40.81 -5.96 -1.72
N LEU A 172 40.88 -5.78 -3.04
CA LEU A 172 40.05 -6.49 -4.01
C LEU A 172 40.19 -8.02 -3.98
N ARG A 173 41.36 -8.55 -3.49
CA ARG A 173 41.54 -10.00 -3.40
C ARG A 173 40.67 -10.65 -2.32
N GLU A 174 40.18 -9.86 -1.37
CA GLU A 174 39.30 -10.32 -0.29
C GLU A 174 37.84 -10.04 -0.58
N TRP A 175 37.50 -9.61 -1.80
CA TRP A 175 36.14 -9.20 -2.19
C TRP A 175 35.09 -10.26 -1.86
N ASP A 176 35.35 -11.54 -2.15
CA ASP A 176 34.38 -12.60 -1.88
C ASP A 176 34.00 -12.74 -0.40
N ARG A 177 34.95 -12.44 0.51
CA ARG A 177 34.71 -12.43 1.95
C ARG A 177 33.86 -11.20 2.33
N THR A 178 34.28 -10.03 1.87
CA THR A 178 33.58 -8.76 2.12
C THR A 178 32.16 -8.78 1.53
N LEU A 179 31.98 -9.32 0.33
CA LEU A 179 30.66 -9.46 -0.31
C LEU A 179 29.72 -10.32 0.53
N ARG A 180 30.15 -11.48 1.02
CA ARG A 180 29.32 -12.33 1.89
C ARG A 180 28.93 -11.63 3.18
N ALA A 181 29.85 -10.90 3.80
CA ALA A 181 29.58 -10.14 5.01
C ALA A 181 28.58 -8.99 4.75
N LEU A 182 28.69 -8.28 3.62
CA LEU A 182 27.73 -7.26 3.19
C LEU A 182 26.35 -7.87 2.94
N GLN A 183 26.26 -8.98 2.21
CA GLN A 183 24.99 -9.67 1.95
C GLN A 183 24.33 -10.12 3.24
N GLN A 184 25.08 -10.69 4.18
CA GLN A 184 24.57 -11.10 5.48
C GLN A 184 24.05 -9.89 6.28
N CYS A 185 24.82 -8.81 6.36
CA CYS A 185 24.45 -7.58 7.04
C CYS A 185 23.14 -6.99 6.47
N LEU A 186 23.01 -6.93 5.14
CA LEU A 186 21.83 -6.40 4.46
C LEU A 186 20.60 -7.29 4.66
N HIS A 187 20.78 -8.61 4.64
CA HIS A 187 19.72 -9.57 4.92
C HIS A 187 19.24 -9.46 6.38
N GLU A 188 20.15 -9.56 7.35
CA GLU A 188 19.79 -9.64 8.78
C GLU A 188 19.20 -8.33 9.32
N LYS A 189 19.75 -7.17 8.90
CA LYS A 189 19.33 -5.88 9.46
C LYS A 189 18.19 -5.21 8.70
N PHE A 190 18.10 -5.44 7.39
CA PHE A 190 17.17 -4.71 6.52
C PHE A 190 16.25 -5.62 5.70
N GLY A 191 16.45 -6.94 5.71
CA GLY A 191 15.68 -7.90 4.90
C GLY A 191 15.89 -7.71 3.39
N ILE A 192 17.08 -7.22 2.97
CA ILE A 192 17.42 -6.99 1.57
C ILE A 192 18.23 -8.17 1.04
N ASP A 193 17.61 -8.98 0.17
CA ASP A 193 18.23 -10.18 -0.42
C ASP A 193 18.75 -9.95 -1.84
N HIS A 194 18.18 -8.97 -2.54
CA HIS A 194 18.53 -8.65 -3.92
C HIS A 194 19.55 -7.52 -3.93
N VAL A 195 20.84 -7.87 -4.02
CA VAL A 195 21.92 -6.90 -3.97
C VAL A 195 22.84 -7.01 -5.19
N THR A 196 23.17 -5.88 -5.77
CA THR A 196 24.18 -5.74 -6.82
C THR A 196 25.25 -4.79 -6.30
N LEU A 197 26.44 -5.33 -5.97
CA LEU A 197 27.52 -4.55 -5.40
C LEU A 197 28.71 -4.57 -6.36
N GLN A 198 29.19 -3.38 -6.71
CA GLN A 198 30.36 -3.21 -7.55
C GLN A 198 31.56 -2.84 -6.67
N PRO A 199 32.61 -3.69 -6.62
CA PRO A 199 33.81 -3.37 -5.86
C PRO A 199 34.67 -2.36 -6.61
N GLU A 200 35.24 -1.42 -5.85
CA GLU A 200 36.23 -0.47 -6.32
C GLU A 200 37.47 -0.50 -5.43
N SER A 201 38.63 -0.26 -6.04
CA SER A 201 39.87 -0.14 -5.25
C SER A 201 40.07 1.31 -4.78
N ASP A 202 40.58 1.49 -3.57
CA ASP A 202 40.92 2.79 -2.98
C ASP A 202 41.95 3.60 -3.82
N ALA A 203 42.67 2.92 -4.73
CA ALA A 203 43.71 3.52 -5.58
C ALA A 203 43.17 4.28 -6.81
N ARG A 204 41.83 4.29 -7.08
CA ARG A 204 41.26 5.02 -8.22
C ARG A 204 40.71 6.36 -7.78
N PRO A 205 41.17 7.51 -8.34
CA PRO A 205 40.53 8.78 -8.13
C PRO A 205 39.09 8.72 -8.69
N LEU A 206 38.10 9.07 -7.85
CA LEU A 206 36.71 9.18 -8.26
C LEU A 206 36.61 10.24 -9.37
N VAL A 207 36.29 9.82 -10.59
CA VAL A 207 35.88 10.74 -11.66
C VAL A 207 34.45 11.17 -11.31
N ARG A 208 34.31 12.34 -10.70
CA ARG A 208 32.99 12.96 -10.50
C ARG A 208 32.47 13.48 -11.84
N HIS A 209 31.41 12.88 -12.32
CA HIS A 209 30.61 13.42 -13.44
C HIS A 209 29.52 14.36 -12.94
#